data_c21f0194e32c997c5e4ccf492667ae2a
#
_entry.id   c21f0194e32c997c5e4ccf492667ae2a
#
_cell.length_a   1.000
_cell.length_b   1.000
_cell.length_c   1.000
_cell.angle_alpha   90.00
_cell.angle_beta   90.00
_cell.angle_gamma   90.00
#
_symmetry.space_group_name_H-M   'P 1'
#
loop_
_entity.id
_entity.type
_entity.pdbx_description
1 polymer ?
#
loop_
_entity_poly.entity_id
_entity_poly.type
_entity_poly.pdbx_seq_one_letter_code
_entity_poly.pdbx_strand_id
1 'polypeptide(L)'
;EGDIVFLDAAVTPTGSNLPNSDFDDKIFQIITVPSNTTFTITSPTQESGTGTLTDGSCNVKPYAIVGPAAQTYGYGYGVGQFGGTVQGSATSSLSGVIAASDTTVALADSRNFTTTGTALIGNFNAGSAPNPPPASYASTSELITYTGNTNAVPGNLTTVSRSQFGTTAQSSTPTSTLVTQATDWTGYGDPVVATTVTLEPGLWSLSSFGEVLIATISNGKTFTWNSGDAARLSVRASQLTNNFKTTDNPDKSRLTLVSPTTRHLIHFGTEATIGTPTSQEDLLIRFSEQEDINDYTIQAVNTAGSQRLQDGTKIMGAISAKENILVWTDNALYTMKFVGAPFTFGFEQVGTNCGLIGKNAAVEIDGVAYWMSNNGFFSFDGTVNTLPCSVEDFVFDNADTTKGQQINAGINNLFTEVTWWYPTSASDFNNRYVVYNYGQTNQPTPMGNWYTGTNTNSIRTTWMDTSVYPKPYATAFNSTSTGTFPIVGGETGLGQSVFFEHETGTDQVNPNGSTTTLTSNIQSYDFALQTDQGIGEYFLAMRRFLPNFKNLIGDITVTISVADYPAEPNTNTTLSPFVINSTTTKIDTRARGRYASLQIQNLGAGQSWRFGTFQADLQPDGRR
;
A
#
# COMPACT_ATOMS: atom_id res chain seq x y z
N GLU A 1 9.37 -21.94 3.11
CA GLU A 1 9.27 -21.41 1.74
C GLU A 1 8.30 -20.22 1.71
N GLY A 2 8.62 -19.20 0.92
CA GLY A 2 7.83 -17.99 0.82
C GLY A 2 8.09 -16.94 1.92
N ASP A 3 8.71 -17.30 3.02
CA ASP A 3 9.12 -16.35 4.06
C ASP A 3 10.18 -15.38 3.52
N ILE A 4 10.21 -14.18 4.09
CA ILE A 4 11.17 -13.15 3.70
C ILE A 4 12.26 -13.06 4.76
N VAL A 5 13.50 -12.93 4.30
CA VAL A 5 14.68 -12.78 5.15
C VAL A 5 15.48 -11.54 4.73
N PHE A 6 16.08 -10.90 5.70
CA PHE A 6 17.05 -9.85 5.52
C PHE A 6 18.45 -10.43 5.80
N LEU A 7 19.37 -10.25 4.89
CA LEU A 7 20.79 -10.60 5.05
C LEU A 7 21.53 -9.36 5.54
N ASP A 8 22.05 -9.43 6.75
CA ASP A 8 22.77 -8.34 7.43
C ASP A 8 24.26 -8.68 7.47
N ALA A 9 25.09 -7.70 7.17
CA ALA A 9 26.53 -7.75 7.04
C ALA A 9 27.07 -8.40 5.75
N ALA A 10 28.30 -8.03 5.43
CA ALA A 10 28.99 -8.34 4.20
C ALA A 10 29.10 -9.83 3.93
N VAL A 11 28.35 -10.29 2.95
CA VAL A 11 28.53 -11.63 2.39
C VAL A 11 29.60 -11.51 1.30
N THR A 12 30.75 -12.12 1.53
CA THR A 12 31.81 -12.17 0.51
C THR A 12 31.68 -13.47 -0.28
N PRO A 13 31.20 -13.45 -1.53
CA PRO A 13 31.19 -14.65 -2.35
C PRO A 13 32.63 -15.07 -2.67
N THR A 14 33.02 -16.27 -2.26
CA THR A 14 34.30 -16.85 -2.67
C THR A 14 34.08 -17.83 -3.81
N GLY A 15 34.83 -17.65 -4.91
CA GLY A 15 34.74 -18.52 -6.07
C GLY A 15 33.59 -18.19 -7.04
N SER A 16 32.90 -17.07 -6.84
CA SER A 16 31.92 -16.53 -7.77
C SER A 16 32.26 -15.08 -8.13
N ASN A 17 31.78 -14.61 -9.27
CA ASN A 17 31.93 -13.21 -9.69
C ASN A 17 30.74 -12.35 -9.23
N LEU A 18 29.88 -12.87 -8.35
CA LEU A 18 28.74 -12.14 -7.82
C LEU A 18 29.23 -11.02 -6.87
N PRO A 19 28.79 -9.78 -7.05
CA PRO A 19 29.21 -8.69 -6.19
C PRO A 19 28.54 -8.81 -4.81
N ASN A 20 29.26 -8.43 -3.75
CA ASN A 20 28.72 -8.40 -2.39
C ASN A 20 27.46 -7.53 -2.28
N SER A 21 27.42 -6.44 -3.04
CA SER A 21 26.29 -5.50 -3.09
C SER A 21 24.97 -6.14 -3.49
N ASP A 22 24.99 -7.33 -4.06
CA ASP A 22 23.78 -8.05 -4.44
C ASP A 22 23.10 -8.73 -3.24
N PHE A 23 23.84 -8.96 -2.17
CA PHE A 23 23.38 -9.71 -1.00
C PHE A 23 23.42 -8.90 0.29
N ASP A 24 24.38 -7.99 0.40
CA ASP A 24 24.61 -7.19 1.59
C ASP A 24 23.49 -6.20 1.84
N ASP A 25 22.92 -6.22 3.03
CA ASP A 25 21.79 -5.39 3.44
C ASP A 25 20.57 -5.51 2.51
N LYS A 26 20.28 -6.71 2.03
CA LYS A 26 19.17 -6.98 1.10
C LYS A 26 18.13 -7.92 1.68
N ILE A 27 16.93 -7.78 1.12
CA ILE A 27 15.76 -8.59 1.43
C ILE A 27 15.59 -9.65 0.36
N PHE A 28 15.37 -10.90 0.77
CA PHE A 28 15.16 -12.04 -0.13
C PHE A 28 13.96 -12.86 0.30
N GLN A 29 13.26 -13.40 -0.68
CA GLN A 29 12.27 -14.43 -0.45
C GLN A 29 12.93 -15.81 -0.47
N ILE A 30 12.60 -16.64 0.51
CA ILE A 30 13.05 -18.04 0.55
C ILE A 30 12.29 -18.83 -0.51
N ILE A 31 13.00 -19.41 -1.46
CA ILE A 31 12.42 -20.20 -2.56
C ILE A 31 12.21 -21.64 -2.14
N THR A 32 13.24 -22.28 -1.59
CA THR A 32 13.15 -23.65 -1.07
C THR A 32 13.90 -23.79 0.23
N VAL A 33 13.52 -24.79 1.03
CA VAL A 33 14.20 -25.18 2.28
C VAL A 33 14.63 -26.64 2.16
N PRO A 34 15.80 -26.91 1.55
CA PRO A 34 16.28 -28.28 1.35
C PRO A 34 16.59 -29.03 2.66
N SER A 35 16.88 -28.34 3.74
CA SER A 35 17.12 -28.92 5.06
C SER A 35 16.80 -27.90 6.17
N ASN A 36 16.77 -28.36 7.43
CA ASN A 36 16.54 -27.49 8.59
C ASN A 36 17.62 -26.40 8.81
N THR A 37 18.71 -26.46 8.05
CA THR A 37 19.85 -25.55 8.19
C THR A 37 20.18 -24.81 6.89
N THR A 38 19.44 -25.07 5.81
CA THR A 38 19.73 -24.47 4.49
C THR A 38 18.46 -24.01 3.81
N PHE A 39 18.52 -22.87 3.14
CA PHE A 39 17.47 -22.38 2.26
C PHE A 39 18.09 -21.81 0.98
N THR A 40 17.28 -21.66 -0.07
CA THR A 40 17.68 -21.05 -1.32
C THR A 40 16.98 -19.71 -1.53
N ILE A 41 17.68 -18.77 -2.13
CA ILE A 41 17.18 -17.47 -2.56
C ILE A 41 17.55 -17.26 -4.02
N THR A 42 16.85 -16.36 -4.71
CA THR A 42 17.22 -15.97 -6.07
C THR A 42 18.23 -14.85 -6.04
N SER A 43 19.38 -15.05 -6.70
CA SER A 43 20.37 -13.98 -6.89
C SER A 43 19.84 -12.94 -7.87
N PRO A 44 20.00 -11.63 -7.61
CA PRO A 44 19.65 -10.60 -8.58
C PRO A 44 20.53 -10.63 -9.83
N THR A 45 21.75 -11.11 -9.72
CA THR A 45 22.69 -11.27 -10.83
C THR A 45 22.85 -12.75 -11.17
N GLN A 46 22.80 -13.10 -12.46
CA GLN A 46 22.99 -14.46 -12.92
C GLN A 46 24.46 -14.77 -13.14
N GLU A 47 24.92 -15.91 -12.64
CA GLU A 47 26.25 -16.45 -12.89
C GLU A 47 26.20 -17.89 -13.43
N SER A 48 27.12 -18.25 -14.30
CA SER A 48 27.29 -19.63 -14.74
C SER A 48 28.29 -20.35 -13.84
N GLY A 49 27.80 -21.12 -12.90
CA GLY A 49 28.65 -21.92 -12.02
C GLY A 49 28.11 -22.07 -10.61
N THR A 50 28.68 -23.00 -9.87
CA THR A 50 28.42 -23.17 -8.44
C THR A 50 29.49 -22.45 -7.64
N GLY A 51 29.17 -21.28 -7.09
CA GLY A 51 30.00 -20.59 -6.12
C GLY A 51 29.53 -20.91 -4.69
N THR A 52 30.43 -20.90 -3.73
CA THR A 52 30.09 -21.00 -2.32
C THR A 52 30.22 -19.62 -1.70
N LEU A 53 29.14 -19.13 -1.12
CA LEU A 53 29.18 -17.96 -0.24
C LEU A 53 29.74 -18.42 1.12
N THR A 54 30.96 -18.01 1.44
CA THR A 54 31.54 -18.27 2.75
C THR A 54 31.74 -16.94 3.47
N ASP A 55 30.81 -16.62 4.35
CA ASP A 55 31.06 -15.63 5.39
C ASP A 55 30.48 -16.15 6.70
N GLY A 56 31.35 -16.22 7.72
CA GLY A 56 30.94 -16.63 9.06
C GLY A 56 30.25 -15.52 9.87
N SER A 57 30.03 -14.34 9.29
CA SER A 57 29.50 -13.17 10.00
C SER A 57 28.13 -12.69 9.49
N CYS A 58 27.62 -13.24 8.39
CA CYS A 58 26.29 -12.86 7.89
C CYS A 58 25.18 -13.29 8.85
N ASN A 59 24.39 -12.33 9.30
CA ASN A 59 23.19 -12.60 10.08
C ASN A 59 21.98 -12.68 9.16
N VAL A 60 21.24 -13.77 9.27
CA VAL A 60 19.97 -13.95 8.58
C VAL A 60 18.84 -13.61 9.56
N LYS A 61 18.10 -12.56 9.26
CA LYS A 61 16.99 -12.11 10.11
C LYS A 61 15.66 -12.36 9.41
N PRO A 62 14.63 -12.93 10.08
CA PRO A 62 13.28 -12.92 9.56
C PRO A 62 12.83 -11.48 9.32
N TYR A 63 12.23 -11.22 8.18
CA TYR A 63 11.81 -9.89 7.79
C TYR A 63 10.35 -9.86 7.34
N ALA A 64 9.60 -8.87 7.78
CA ALA A 64 8.27 -8.56 7.27
C ALA A 64 8.33 -7.23 6.53
N ILE A 65 7.76 -7.19 5.33
CA ILE A 65 7.66 -5.95 4.56
C ILE A 65 6.67 -5.04 5.27
N VAL A 66 7.14 -3.93 5.82
CA VAL A 66 6.31 -2.99 6.60
C VAL A 66 5.81 -1.80 5.78
N GLY A 67 6.39 -1.57 4.63
CA GLY A 67 6.01 -0.48 3.72
C GLY A 67 5.93 -0.96 2.28
N PRO A 68 5.69 -0.06 1.32
CA PRO A 68 5.72 -0.41 -0.08
C PRO A 68 7.15 -0.79 -0.45
N ALA A 69 7.38 -2.08 -0.63
CA ALA A 69 8.59 -2.58 -1.23
C ALA A 69 8.33 -2.84 -2.71
N ALA A 70 9.25 -2.41 -3.55
CA ALA A 70 9.20 -2.69 -4.98
C ALA A 70 10.18 -3.80 -5.30
N GLN A 71 9.70 -4.81 -6.01
CA GLN A 71 10.55 -5.87 -6.56
C GLN A 71 10.55 -5.78 -8.08
N THR A 72 11.75 -5.73 -8.64
CA THR A 72 11.93 -5.70 -10.09
C THR A 72 12.19 -7.11 -10.59
N TYR A 73 11.36 -7.55 -11.53
CA TYR A 73 11.50 -8.84 -12.19
C TYR A 73 12.07 -8.63 -13.58
N GLY A 74 13.16 -9.33 -13.91
CA GLY A 74 13.75 -9.38 -15.24
C GLY A 74 13.14 -10.48 -16.12
N TYR A 75 12.13 -11.22 -15.64
CA TYR A 75 11.44 -12.29 -16.36
C TYR A 75 9.98 -12.40 -15.90
N GLY A 76 9.14 -12.99 -16.71
CA GLY A 76 7.73 -13.20 -16.42
C GLY A 76 6.81 -12.57 -17.46
N TYR A 77 5.52 -12.58 -17.20
CA TYR A 77 4.51 -12.00 -18.08
C TYR A 77 4.67 -10.48 -18.14
N GLY A 78 4.74 -9.92 -19.35
CA GLY A 78 4.93 -8.47 -19.56
C GLY A 78 6.40 -8.02 -19.57
N VAL A 79 7.35 -8.93 -19.35
CA VAL A 79 8.78 -8.64 -19.45
C VAL A 79 9.37 -9.34 -20.68
N GLY A 80 9.95 -8.58 -21.58
CA GLY A 80 10.55 -9.12 -22.82
C GLY A 80 9.51 -9.70 -23.79
N GLN A 81 9.90 -10.74 -24.52
CA GLN A 81 9.02 -11.43 -25.45
C GLN A 81 7.90 -12.18 -24.74
N PHE A 82 6.79 -12.43 -25.44
CA PHE A 82 5.65 -13.16 -24.91
C PHE A 82 6.06 -14.53 -24.31
N GLY A 83 5.79 -14.70 -23.02
CA GLY A 83 6.22 -15.87 -22.26
C GLY A 83 7.48 -15.65 -21.42
N GLY A 84 8.07 -14.46 -21.51
CA GLY A 84 9.25 -14.05 -20.75
C GLY A 84 10.54 -14.74 -21.23
N THR A 85 11.51 -13.96 -21.60
CA THR A 85 12.90 -14.41 -21.57
C THR A 85 13.49 -14.04 -20.23
N VAL A 86 14.40 -14.84 -19.72
CA VAL A 86 15.04 -14.65 -18.39
C VAL A 86 15.73 -13.28 -18.25
N GLN A 87 15.89 -12.56 -19.36
CA GLN A 87 16.39 -11.19 -19.39
C GLN A 87 15.76 -10.43 -20.54
N GLY A 88 15.50 -9.15 -20.34
CA GLY A 88 15.31 -8.21 -21.42
C GLY A 88 16.46 -8.29 -22.40
N SER A 89 16.35 -7.71 -23.57
CA SER A 89 17.30 -7.83 -24.67
C SER A 89 18.73 -7.93 -24.15
N ALA A 90 19.33 -9.12 -24.28
CA ALA A 90 20.68 -9.34 -23.81
C ALA A 90 21.61 -8.32 -24.44
N THR A 91 22.41 -7.67 -23.63
CA THR A 91 23.39 -6.68 -24.09
C THR A 91 24.79 -7.09 -23.67
N SER A 92 25.73 -6.92 -24.55
CA SER A 92 27.15 -7.12 -24.29
C SER A 92 27.98 -6.19 -25.18
N SER A 93 29.20 -5.89 -24.79
CA SER A 93 30.14 -5.24 -25.70
C SER A 93 30.87 -6.26 -26.55
N LEU A 94 31.37 -5.83 -27.72
CA LEU A 94 32.32 -6.64 -28.50
C LEU A 94 33.59 -6.85 -27.68
N SER A 95 34.12 -8.07 -27.65
CA SER A 95 35.41 -8.39 -27.06
C SER A 95 36.57 -8.34 -28.05
N GLY A 96 36.29 -8.20 -29.36
CA GLY A 96 37.26 -8.08 -30.43
C GLY A 96 36.73 -7.26 -31.62
N VAL A 97 37.62 -6.83 -32.49
CA VAL A 97 37.24 -6.17 -33.73
C VAL A 97 36.63 -7.19 -34.68
N ILE A 98 35.51 -6.85 -35.31
CA ILE A 98 34.84 -7.70 -36.29
C ILE A 98 35.01 -7.17 -37.69
N ALA A 99 35.22 -8.06 -38.67
CA ALA A 99 35.25 -7.75 -40.09
C ALA A 99 33.88 -8.03 -40.73
N ALA A 100 33.62 -7.40 -41.88
CA ALA A 100 32.33 -7.56 -42.59
C ALA A 100 32.05 -9.00 -43.03
N SER A 101 33.09 -9.83 -43.18
CA SER A 101 33.01 -11.23 -43.58
C SER A 101 32.99 -12.23 -42.42
N ASP A 102 33.06 -11.76 -41.18
CA ASP A 102 33.13 -12.67 -40.02
C ASP A 102 31.81 -13.40 -39.80
N THR A 103 31.93 -14.70 -39.61
CA THR A 103 30.82 -15.60 -39.27
C THR A 103 30.74 -15.89 -37.76
N THR A 104 31.57 -15.20 -36.98
CA THR A 104 31.59 -15.28 -35.51
C THR A 104 31.73 -13.86 -34.96
N VAL A 105 30.92 -13.53 -33.97
CA VAL A 105 30.99 -12.25 -33.27
C VAL A 105 31.37 -12.51 -31.81
N ALA A 106 32.56 -12.02 -31.44
CA ALA A 106 33.11 -12.18 -30.10
C ALA A 106 32.53 -11.13 -29.15
N LEU A 107 31.96 -11.58 -28.03
CA LEU A 107 31.33 -10.77 -27.00
C LEU A 107 32.10 -10.85 -25.67
N ALA A 108 32.06 -9.79 -24.92
CA ALA A 108 32.56 -9.79 -23.55
C ALA A 108 31.80 -10.80 -22.67
N ASP A 109 30.48 -10.93 -22.91
CA ASP A 109 29.61 -11.90 -22.23
C ASP A 109 28.49 -12.35 -23.20
N SER A 110 28.42 -13.63 -23.52
CA SER A 110 27.37 -14.18 -24.37
C SER A 110 26.29 -14.96 -23.62
N ARG A 111 26.39 -15.11 -22.31
CA ARG A 111 25.52 -15.99 -21.52
C ARG A 111 24.04 -15.60 -21.55
N ASN A 112 23.76 -14.35 -21.79
CA ASN A 112 22.40 -13.82 -21.78
C ASN A 112 21.73 -13.83 -23.16
N PHE A 113 22.47 -14.15 -24.19
CA PHE A 113 21.96 -14.29 -25.57
C PHE A 113 21.31 -15.67 -25.72
N THR A 114 20.23 -15.74 -26.49
CA THR A 114 19.61 -17.01 -26.86
C THR A 114 20.58 -17.89 -27.70
N THR A 115 20.28 -19.17 -27.82
CA THR A 115 21.12 -20.08 -28.64
C THR A 115 21.08 -19.67 -30.10
N THR A 116 19.95 -19.18 -30.57
CA THR A 116 19.74 -18.68 -31.94
C THR A 116 18.93 -17.40 -31.88
N GLY A 117 19.15 -16.46 -32.78
CA GLY A 117 18.40 -15.22 -32.78
C GLY A 117 18.95 -14.14 -33.70
N THR A 118 18.44 -12.93 -33.49
CA THR A 118 18.89 -11.71 -34.16
C THR A 118 19.57 -10.79 -33.14
N ALA A 119 20.63 -10.12 -33.51
CA ALA A 119 21.28 -9.13 -32.68
C ALA A 119 21.60 -7.85 -33.47
N LEU A 120 21.53 -6.71 -32.80
CA LEU A 120 21.95 -5.41 -33.30
C LEU A 120 23.36 -5.11 -32.78
N ILE A 121 24.28 -4.83 -33.71
CA ILE A 121 25.60 -4.31 -33.40
C ILE A 121 25.55 -2.79 -33.58
N GLY A 122 25.84 -2.02 -32.53
CA GLY A 122 25.75 -0.57 -32.52
C GLY A 122 24.57 -0.05 -31.67
N ASN A 123 24.27 1.23 -31.77
CA ASN A 123 23.22 1.88 -31.00
C ASN A 123 21.99 2.15 -31.85
N PHE A 124 20.83 2.06 -31.23
CA PHE A 124 19.61 2.66 -31.78
C PHE A 124 19.75 4.19 -31.80
N ASN A 125 19.23 4.84 -32.82
CA ASN A 125 19.13 6.30 -32.81
C ASN A 125 18.20 6.74 -31.67
N ALA A 126 18.75 7.47 -30.71
CA ALA A 126 17.97 8.08 -29.66
C ALA A 126 17.00 9.11 -30.29
N GLY A 127 15.71 8.80 -30.31
CA GLY A 127 14.66 9.71 -30.78
C GLY A 127 13.65 9.13 -31.76
N SER A 128 13.83 7.90 -32.24
CA SER A 128 12.84 7.23 -33.07
C SER A 128 12.35 6.00 -32.32
N ALA A 129 11.12 6.06 -31.80
CA ALA A 129 10.43 4.84 -31.43
C ALA A 129 10.44 3.89 -32.62
N PRO A 130 10.74 2.60 -32.45
CA PRO A 130 10.76 1.65 -33.55
C PRO A 130 9.32 1.37 -33.96
N ASN A 131 8.83 2.13 -34.89
CA ASN A 131 7.62 1.78 -35.62
C ASN A 131 7.77 2.11 -37.07
N PRO A 132 7.51 1.12 -37.84
CA PRO A 132 8.35 0.00 -38.17
C PRO A 132 9.24 0.41 -39.31
N PRO A 133 10.02 -0.23 -39.68
CA PRO A 133 11.32 -0.74 -39.64
C PRO A 133 12.36 0.07 -40.47
N PRO A 134 13.33 -0.46 -40.86
CA PRO A 134 14.75 -0.34 -40.91
C PRO A 134 15.33 0.97 -41.45
N ALA A 135 14.58 1.99 -41.73
CA ALA A 135 15.10 3.29 -42.20
C ALA A 135 15.73 4.17 -41.11
N SER A 136 15.67 3.77 -39.82
CA SER A 136 16.13 4.57 -38.70
C SER A 136 17.33 4.03 -37.90
N TYR A 137 17.98 2.95 -38.38
CA TYR A 137 19.24 2.55 -37.77
C TYR A 137 20.34 3.54 -38.15
N ALA A 138 21.21 3.86 -37.19
CA ALA A 138 22.41 4.63 -37.52
C ALA A 138 23.17 3.93 -38.65
N SER A 139 23.76 4.69 -39.55
CA SER A 139 24.55 4.13 -40.67
C SER A 139 25.71 3.24 -40.22
N THR A 140 26.02 3.28 -38.91
CA THR A 140 27.06 2.49 -38.24
C THR A 140 26.50 1.28 -37.49
N SER A 141 25.18 1.02 -37.55
CA SER A 141 24.56 -0.12 -36.90
C SER A 141 24.23 -1.22 -37.88
N GLU A 142 24.33 -2.46 -37.45
CA GLU A 142 24.10 -3.65 -38.26
C GLU A 142 23.24 -4.66 -37.53
N LEU A 143 22.25 -5.23 -38.21
CA LEU A 143 21.50 -6.40 -37.74
C LEU A 143 22.15 -7.68 -38.29
N ILE A 144 22.34 -8.63 -37.40
CA ILE A 144 22.87 -9.95 -37.67
C ILE A 144 21.90 -11.03 -37.22
N THR A 145 21.88 -12.16 -37.87
CA THR A 145 21.26 -13.38 -37.34
C THR A 145 22.37 -14.39 -36.99
N TYR A 146 22.13 -15.19 -35.96
CA TYR A 146 23.08 -16.21 -35.52
C TYR A 146 22.32 -17.49 -35.14
N THR A 147 23.00 -18.64 -35.29
CA THR A 147 22.42 -19.96 -34.97
C THR A 147 23.23 -20.72 -33.92
N GLY A 148 24.19 -20.08 -33.29
CA GLY A 148 24.96 -20.65 -32.18
C GLY A 148 25.44 -19.58 -31.21
N ASN A 149 25.50 -19.95 -29.92
CA ASN A 149 26.01 -19.15 -28.82
C ASN A 149 26.85 -20.05 -27.91
N THR A 150 28.07 -19.63 -27.60
CA THR A 150 28.98 -20.40 -26.73
C THR A 150 28.59 -20.34 -25.26
N ASN A 151 27.71 -19.42 -24.89
CA ASN A 151 27.22 -19.22 -23.50
C ASN A 151 28.37 -19.09 -22.48
N ALA A 152 29.31 -18.19 -22.75
CA ALA A 152 30.54 -18.03 -21.96
C ALA A 152 30.94 -16.56 -21.76
N VAL A 153 31.95 -16.34 -20.91
CA VAL A 153 32.59 -15.06 -20.60
C VAL A 153 34.13 -15.21 -20.75
N PRO A 154 34.76 -14.61 -21.77
CA PRO A 154 34.16 -14.07 -22.98
C PRO A 154 33.51 -15.18 -23.81
N GLY A 155 32.51 -14.81 -24.62
CA GLY A 155 31.76 -15.77 -25.41
C GLY A 155 31.59 -15.32 -26.86
N ASN A 156 31.01 -16.19 -27.70
CA ASN A 156 30.83 -15.93 -29.13
C ASN A 156 29.40 -16.24 -29.57
N LEU A 157 28.86 -15.39 -30.42
CA LEU A 157 27.78 -15.76 -31.35
C LEU A 157 28.40 -16.38 -32.59
N THR A 158 27.94 -17.56 -32.98
CA THR A 158 28.51 -18.34 -34.05
C THR A 158 27.53 -18.58 -35.19
N THR A 159 28.05 -18.95 -36.35
CA THR A 159 27.24 -19.10 -37.57
C THR A 159 26.43 -17.82 -37.85
N VAL A 160 27.13 -16.70 -37.83
CA VAL A 160 26.52 -15.37 -37.97
C VAL A 160 26.32 -15.07 -39.46
N SER A 161 25.10 -14.67 -39.80
CA SER A 161 24.78 -14.06 -41.09
C SER A 161 24.76 -12.55 -40.94
N ARG A 162 25.58 -11.87 -41.70
CA ARG A 162 25.78 -10.41 -41.66
C ARG A 162 24.76 -9.68 -42.56
N SER A 163 24.67 -8.37 -42.43
CA SER A 163 23.82 -7.50 -43.29
C SER A 163 22.36 -7.92 -43.37
N GLN A 164 21.77 -8.31 -42.27
CA GLN A 164 20.37 -8.75 -42.27
C GLN A 164 19.42 -7.55 -42.27
N PHE A 165 18.20 -7.77 -42.72
CA PHE A 165 17.09 -6.80 -42.70
C PHE A 165 17.44 -5.45 -43.35
N GLY A 166 18.24 -5.44 -44.40
CA GLY A 166 18.60 -4.22 -45.15
C GLY A 166 19.69 -3.36 -44.52
N THR A 167 20.33 -3.83 -43.45
CA THR A 167 21.51 -3.15 -42.87
C THR A 167 22.78 -3.49 -43.64
N THR A 168 23.86 -2.72 -43.43
CA THR A 168 25.17 -2.93 -44.09
C THR A 168 26.17 -3.51 -43.09
N ALA A 169 26.92 -4.53 -43.51
CA ALA A 169 27.95 -5.14 -42.68
C ALA A 169 29.02 -4.13 -42.28
N GLN A 170 29.23 -4.01 -40.99
CA GLN A 170 30.25 -3.13 -40.43
C GLN A 170 31.60 -3.84 -40.40
N SER A 171 32.62 -3.11 -40.79
CA SER A 171 34.02 -3.58 -40.70
C SER A 171 34.77 -2.72 -39.70
N SER A 172 35.63 -3.35 -38.91
CA SER A 172 36.51 -2.63 -37.95
C SER A 172 35.75 -1.87 -36.87
N THR A 173 34.80 -2.53 -36.24
CA THR A 173 34.00 -1.94 -35.13
C THR A 173 34.80 -1.97 -33.85
N PRO A 174 34.82 -0.88 -33.06
CA PRO A 174 35.53 -0.83 -31.77
C PRO A 174 35.04 -1.89 -30.78
N THR A 175 35.94 -2.39 -29.96
CA THR A 175 35.63 -3.40 -28.91
C THR A 175 34.64 -2.92 -27.86
N SER A 176 34.40 -1.61 -27.74
CA SER A 176 33.38 -1.03 -26.84
C SER A 176 31.99 -0.95 -27.47
N THR A 177 31.83 -1.38 -28.74
CA THR A 177 30.53 -1.31 -29.41
C THR A 177 29.54 -2.25 -28.74
N LEU A 178 28.36 -1.75 -28.44
CA LEU A 178 27.30 -2.52 -27.84
C LEU A 178 26.69 -3.50 -28.84
N VAL A 179 26.43 -4.71 -28.38
CA VAL A 179 25.65 -5.71 -29.11
C VAL A 179 24.42 -6.03 -28.29
N THR A 180 23.25 -5.83 -28.88
CA THR A 180 21.96 -6.04 -28.19
C THR A 180 21.19 -7.11 -28.96
N GLN A 181 20.66 -8.10 -28.25
CA GLN A 181 19.77 -9.07 -28.85
C GLN A 181 18.52 -8.38 -29.36
N ALA A 182 18.25 -8.48 -30.65
CA ALA A 182 17.02 -7.97 -31.26
C ALA A 182 15.96 -9.07 -31.25
N THR A 183 14.73 -8.71 -31.09
CA THR A 183 13.59 -9.61 -31.10
C THR A 183 12.83 -9.44 -32.42
N ASP A 184 12.47 -10.53 -33.07
CA ASP A 184 11.73 -10.49 -34.34
C ASP A 184 10.27 -10.08 -34.19
N TRP A 185 9.83 -9.89 -32.95
CA TRP A 185 8.42 -9.61 -32.66
C TRP A 185 8.20 -8.14 -32.31
N THR A 186 7.62 -7.41 -33.24
CA THR A 186 7.28 -5.98 -33.10
C THR A 186 5.78 -5.77 -32.87
N GLY A 187 5.11 -6.69 -32.18
CA GLY A 187 3.66 -6.78 -32.16
C GLY A 187 2.91 -5.79 -31.29
N TYR A 188 3.37 -5.44 -30.10
CA TYR A 188 2.67 -4.55 -29.17
C TYR A 188 3.65 -3.82 -28.25
N GLY A 189 4.29 -2.79 -28.79
CA GLY A 189 5.25 -1.98 -28.05
C GLY A 189 6.61 -2.65 -27.84
N ASP A 190 7.57 -1.88 -27.41
CA ASP A 190 8.89 -2.40 -27.08
C ASP A 190 8.82 -3.35 -25.88
N PRO A 191 9.53 -4.49 -25.89
CA PRO A 191 9.58 -5.37 -24.74
C PRO A 191 10.16 -4.63 -23.54
N VAL A 192 9.44 -4.67 -22.42
CA VAL A 192 9.90 -4.09 -21.17
C VAL A 192 11.09 -4.90 -20.66
N VAL A 193 12.20 -4.23 -20.37
CA VAL A 193 13.44 -4.88 -19.90
C VAL A 193 13.28 -5.47 -18.51
N ALA A 194 12.40 -4.86 -17.70
CA ALA A 194 12.07 -5.32 -16.37
C ALA A 194 10.69 -4.78 -15.95
N THR A 195 10.00 -5.51 -15.10
CA THR A 195 8.73 -5.07 -14.50
C THR A 195 8.93 -4.91 -13.00
N THR A 196 8.58 -3.74 -12.48
CA THR A 196 8.59 -3.48 -11.04
C THR A 196 7.19 -3.68 -10.49
N VAL A 197 7.08 -4.54 -9.49
CA VAL A 197 5.82 -4.85 -8.80
C VAL A 197 5.93 -4.37 -7.36
N THR A 198 4.92 -3.66 -6.89
CA THR A 198 4.80 -3.32 -5.47
C THR A 198 4.33 -4.54 -4.70
N LEU A 199 5.11 -4.97 -3.72
CA LEU A 199 4.78 -6.12 -2.88
C LEU A 199 3.77 -5.72 -1.80
N GLU A 200 2.89 -6.66 -1.46
CA GLU A 200 1.97 -6.47 -0.34
C GLU A 200 2.75 -6.41 0.99
N PRO A 201 2.44 -5.46 1.90
CA PRO A 201 3.09 -5.39 3.19
C PRO A 201 2.74 -6.59 4.07
N GLY A 202 3.65 -6.96 4.94
CA GLY A 202 3.46 -8.03 5.93
C GLY A 202 2.59 -7.57 7.10
N LEU A 203 1.29 -7.48 6.89
CA LEU A 203 0.32 -7.08 7.91
C LEU A 203 -0.08 -8.25 8.80
N TRP A 204 -0.15 -8.01 10.10
CA TRP A 204 -0.62 -9.00 11.06
C TRP A 204 -2.15 -9.02 11.16
N SER A 205 -2.73 -10.22 11.26
CA SER A 205 -4.07 -10.46 11.79
C SER A 205 -3.94 -10.95 13.21
N LEU A 206 -4.65 -10.34 14.14
CA LEU A 206 -4.63 -10.70 15.55
C LEU A 206 -6.05 -11.07 16.00
N SER A 207 -6.18 -12.22 16.64
CA SER A 207 -7.44 -12.67 17.23
C SER A 207 -7.17 -13.41 18.54
N SER A 208 -8.16 -13.43 19.44
CA SER A 208 -8.07 -14.13 20.70
C SER A 208 -8.86 -15.43 20.67
N PHE A 209 -8.25 -16.53 21.07
CA PHE A 209 -8.91 -17.81 21.34
C PHE A 209 -8.82 -18.10 22.85
N GLY A 210 -9.72 -17.49 23.62
CA GLY A 210 -9.59 -17.46 25.07
C GLY A 210 -8.33 -16.70 25.51
N GLU A 211 -7.43 -17.37 26.21
CA GLU A 211 -6.15 -16.80 26.67
C GLU A 211 -5.04 -16.89 25.60
N VAL A 212 -5.31 -17.59 24.48
CA VAL A 212 -4.34 -17.77 23.40
C VAL A 212 -4.51 -16.69 22.35
N LEU A 213 -3.45 -15.91 22.11
CA LEU A 213 -3.36 -14.99 20.99
C LEU A 213 -3.03 -15.80 19.72
N ILE A 214 -3.83 -15.60 18.68
CA ILE A 214 -3.58 -16.09 17.33
C ILE A 214 -3.05 -14.91 16.51
N ALA A 215 -1.91 -15.08 15.89
CA ALA A 215 -1.26 -14.05 15.07
C ALA A 215 -0.84 -14.63 13.73
N THR A 216 -1.35 -14.06 12.64
CA THR A 216 -1.03 -14.50 11.27
C THR A 216 -0.48 -13.33 10.47
N ILE A 217 0.69 -13.51 9.88
CA ILE A 217 1.23 -12.53 8.93
C ILE A 217 0.61 -12.76 7.55
N SER A 218 0.31 -11.69 6.83
CA SER A 218 -0.30 -11.77 5.48
C SER A 218 0.54 -12.63 4.55
N ASN A 219 -0.11 -13.60 3.90
CA ASN A 219 0.51 -14.59 3.02
C ASN A 219 1.61 -15.42 3.70
N GLY A 220 1.52 -15.62 5.00
CA GLY A 220 2.50 -16.33 5.79
C GLY A 220 1.87 -17.21 6.87
N LYS A 221 2.68 -17.56 7.84
CA LYS A 221 2.38 -18.53 8.89
C LYS A 221 1.52 -17.96 10.00
N THR A 222 0.81 -18.83 10.69
CA THR A 222 0.04 -18.54 11.88
C THR A 222 0.81 -18.94 13.13
N PHE A 223 0.84 -18.06 14.11
CA PHE A 223 1.52 -18.24 15.40
C PHE A 223 0.52 -18.18 16.55
N THR A 224 0.84 -18.86 17.61
CA THR A 224 0.08 -18.86 18.86
C THR A 224 0.95 -18.42 20.03
N TRP A 225 0.38 -17.61 20.92
CA TRP A 225 1.02 -17.22 22.16
C TRP A 225 0.00 -17.28 23.31
N ASN A 226 0.33 -18.01 24.37
CA ASN A 226 -0.56 -18.21 25.50
C ASN A 226 -0.28 -17.18 26.59
N SER A 227 -1.22 -16.27 26.85
CA SER A 227 -1.12 -15.27 27.90
C SER A 227 -1.27 -15.85 29.32
N GLY A 228 -1.89 -17.04 29.44
CA GLY A 228 -2.02 -17.77 30.72
C GLY A 228 -0.74 -18.52 31.15
N ASP A 229 0.26 -18.63 30.27
CA ASP A 229 1.51 -19.28 30.64
C ASP A 229 2.29 -18.44 31.67
N ALA A 230 2.76 -19.08 32.73
CA ALA A 230 3.57 -18.44 33.76
C ALA A 230 4.87 -17.83 33.21
N ALA A 231 5.43 -18.41 32.15
CA ALA A 231 6.63 -17.92 31.49
C ALA A 231 6.35 -16.95 30.33
N ARG A 232 5.10 -16.48 30.12
CA ARG A 232 4.65 -15.70 28.98
C ARG A 232 5.52 -14.49 28.56
N LEU A 233 6.19 -13.87 29.50
CA LEU A 233 7.06 -12.72 29.25
C LEU A 233 8.41 -13.10 28.65
N SER A 234 8.81 -14.37 28.75
CA SER A 234 10.09 -14.90 28.26
C SER A 234 9.92 -15.89 27.10
N VAL A 235 8.68 -16.29 26.77
CA VAL A 235 8.39 -17.26 25.71
C VAL A 235 7.87 -16.51 24.48
N ARG A 236 8.45 -16.80 23.33
CA ARG A 236 7.99 -16.29 22.04
C ARG A 236 6.75 -17.05 21.56
N ALA A 237 5.96 -16.43 20.70
CA ALA A 237 4.91 -17.11 19.97
C ALA A 237 5.49 -18.29 19.19
N SER A 238 4.80 -19.42 19.19
CA SER A 238 5.15 -20.62 18.44
C SER A 238 4.25 -20.76 17.22
N GLN A 239 4.79 -21.36 16.16
CA GLN A 239 4.00 -21.65 14.97
C GLN A 239 2.88 -22.65 15.32
N LEU A 240 1.69 -22.47 14.78
CA LEU A 240 0.50 -23.29 15.05
C LEU A 240 0.74 -24.78 14.78
N THR A 241 1.56 -25.11 13.79
CA THR A 241 1.87 -26.49 13.39
C THR A 241 2.66 -27.30 14.42
N ASN A 242 3.23 -26.66 15.46
CA ASN A 242 4.15 -27.34 16.37
C ASN A 242 3.49 -28.09 17.52
N ASN A 243 2.16 -28.02 17.67
CA ASN A 243 1.59 -28.46 18.94
C ASN A 243 0.92 -29.86 18.97
N PHE A 244 0.37 -30.40 17.90
CA PHE A 244 -0.27 -31.74 18.03
C PHE A 244 -0.34 -32.62 16.75
N LYS A 245 -0.39 -32.05 15.54
CA LYS A 245 -0.39 -32.82 14.28
C LYS A 245 0.29 -31.97 13.19
N THR A 246 1.42 -32.44 12.73
CA THR A 246 2.28 -31.71 11.78
C THR A 246 1.72 -31.59 10.35
N THR A 247 0.55 -32.16 10.07
CA THR A 247 0.00 -32.24 8.71
C THR A 247 -1.38 -31.63 8.53
N ASP A 248 -2.03 -31.19 9.60
CA ASP A 248 -3.44 -30.78 9.55
C ASP A 248 -3.67 -29.26 9.61
N ASN A 249 -2.64 -28.44 9.82
CA ASN A 249 -2.75 -27.00 9.92
C ASN A 249 -2.26 -26.30 8.65
N PRO A 250 -2.99 -25.29 8.14
CA PRO A 250 -2.50 -24.47 7.03
C PRO A 250 -1.22 -23.71 7.40
N ASP A 251 -0.20 -23.82 6.57
CA ASP A 251 1.07 -23.11 6.73
C ASP A 251 1.03 -21.69 6.14
N LYS A 252 0.05 -21.40 5.29
CA LYS A 252 -0.04 -20.12 4.59
C LYS A 252 -1.47 -19.62 4.48
N SER A 253 -1.67 -18.35 4.86
CA SER A 253 -2.98 -17.70 4.79
C SER A 253 -2.82 -16.19 4.60
N ARG A 254 -3.78 -15.55 3.93
CA ARG A 254 -3.80 -14.10 3.81
C ARG A 254 -4.15 -13.43 5.13
N LEU A 255 -5.11 -13.97 5.84
CA LEU A 255 -5.51 -13.51 7.18
C LEU A 255 -6.23 -14.63 7.93
N THR A 256 -6.32 -14.46 9.25
CA THR A 256 -7.11 -15.34 10.12
C THR A 256 -8.02 -14.55 11.04
N LEU A 257 -9.11 -15.18 11.46
CA LEU A 257 -10.06 -14.64 12.42
C LEU A 257 -10.63 -15.77 13.25
N VAL A 258 -10.80 -15.56 14.54
CA VAL A 258 -11.54 -16.48 15.43
C VAL A 258 -13.01 -16.07 15.44
N SER A 259 -13.89 -17.01 15.12
CA SER A 259 -15.34 -16.80 15.22
C SER A 259 -15.74 -16.51 16.68
N PRO A 260 -16.33 -15.36 16.98
CA PRO A 260 -16.67 -15.02 18.37
C PRO A 260 -17.81 -15.87 18.93
N THR A 261 -18.68 -16.38 18.08
CA THR A 261 -19.87 -17.15 18.48
C THR A 261 -19.62 -18.64 18.58
N THR A 262 -18.76 -19.19 17.71
CA THR A 262 -18.58 -20.63 17.56
C THR A 262 -17.16 -21.10 17.88
N ARG A 263 -16.22 -20.16 18.07
CA ARG A 263 -14.82 -20.44 18.41
C ARG A 263 -14.12 -21.39 17.44
N HIS A 264 -14.39 -21.19 16.14
CA HIS A 264 -13.58 -21.78 15.06
C HIS A 264 -12.45 -20.82 14.72
N LEU A 265 -11.27 -21.32 14.43
CA LEU A 265 -10.21 -20.54 13.79
C LEU A 265 -10.41 -20.64 12.28
N ILE A 266 -10.56 -19.48 11.64
CA ILE A 266 -10.88 -19.36 10.22
C ILE A 266 -9.68 -18.79 9.49
N HIS A 267 -9.22 -19.47 8.45
CA HIS A 267 -8.16 -19.06 7.54
C HIS A 267 -8.77 -18.60 6.22
N PHE A 268 -8.43 -17.41 5.79
CA PHE A 268 -8.90 -16.80 4.55
C PHE A 268 -7.75 -16.71 3.53
N GLY A 269 -8.01 -17.08 2.28
CA GLY A 269 -7.00 -17.13 1.23
C GLY A 269 -5.88 -18.11 1.59
N THR A 270 -6.22 -19.36 1.78
CA THR A 270 -5.34 -20.39 2.34
C THR A 270 -5.08 -21.54 1.36
N GLU A 271 -4.37 -22.53 1.79
CA GLU A 271 -3.94 -23.68 1.01
C GLU A 271 -5.09 -24.59 0.62
N ALA A 272 -5.14 -25.01 -0.65
CA ALA A 272 -6.06 -26.06 -1.11
C ALA A 272 -5.67 -27.43 -0.55
N THR A 273 -4.37 -27.69 -0.48
CA THR A 273 -3.80 -28.88 0.18
C THR A 273 -3.03 -28.43 1.41
N ILE A 274 -3.51 -28.79 2.59
CA ILE A 274 -2.91 -28.42 3.87
C ILE A 274 -1.44 -28.84 3.92
N GLY A 275 -0.57 -27.97 4.43
CA GLY A 275 0.88 -28.19 4.52
C GLY A 275 1.62 -28.08 3.18
N THR A 276 0.96 -27.52 2.16
CA THR A 276 1.55 -27.25 0.84
C THR A 276 1.39 -25.77 0.49
N PRO A 277 2.30 -24.89 0.93
CA PRO A 277 2.18 -23.44 0.75
C PRO A 277 2.02 -22.98 -0.71
N THR A 278 2.52 -23.78 -1.67
CA THR A 278 2.38 -23.51 -3.10
C THR A 278 0.98 -23.77 -3.64
N SER A 279 0.11 -24.44 -2.86
CA SER A 279 -1.30 -24.67 -3.22
C SER A 279 -2.23 -23.58 -2.70
N GLN A 280 -1.72 -22.44 -2.26
CA GLN A 280 -2.54 -21.34 -1.79
C GLN A 280 -3.51 -20.86 -2.87
N GLU A 281 -4.78 -20.76 -2.49
CA GLU A 281 -5.86 -20.18 -3.29
C GLU A 281 -6.42 -18.96 -2.56
N ASP A 282 -6.32 -17.80 -3.18
CA ASP A 282 -6.65 -16.51 -2.57
C ASP A 282 -8.15 -16.33 -2.25
N LEU A 283 -9.02 -17.16 -2.80
CA LEU A 283 -10.47 -17.16 -2.51
C LEU A 283 -10.93 -18.33 -1.63
N LEU A 284 -10.03 -19.21 -1.19
CA LEU A 284 -10.37 -20.34 -0.36
C LEU A 284 -10.44 -19.93 1.12
N ILE A 285 -11.52 -20.30 1.77
CA ILE A 285 -11.71 -20.18 3.23
C ILE A 285 -11.67 -21.57 3.83
N ARG A 286 -10.94 -21.72 4.93
CA ARG A 286 -10.88 -22.97 5.69
C ARG A 286 -11.08 -22.65 7.16
N PHE A 287 -11.87 -23.46 7.85
CA PHE A 287 -12.15 -23.30 9.27
C PHE A 287 -11.89 -24.59 10.04
N SER A 288 -11.39 -24.43 11.25
CA SER A 288 -11.05 -25.53 12.16
C SER A 288 -12.30 -26.25 12.68
N GLU A 289 -12.10 -27.31 13.41
CA GLU A 289 -13.11 -27.88 14.33
C GLU A 289 -13.47 -26.84 15.39
N GLN A 290 -14.70 -26.92 15.91
CA GLN A 290 -15.17 -26.09 17.02
C GLN A 290 -14.33 -26.33 18.28
N GLU A 291 -13.86 -25.28 18.92
CA GLU A 291 -13.01 -25.31 20.11
C GLU A 291 -11.64 -26.00 19.92
N ASP A 292 -11.28 -26.38 18.70
CA ASP A 292 -9.96 -26.96 18.39
C ASP A 292 -9.31 -26.21 17.22
N ILE A 293 -8.27 -25.42 17.51
CA ILE A 293 -7.53 -24.64 16.52
C ILE A 293 -6.54 -25.47 15.70
N ASN A 294 -6.40 -26.77 16.00
CA ASN A 294 -5.40 -27.65 15.38
C ASN A 294 -6.03 -28.73 14.48
N ASP A 295 -7.35 -28.83 14.40
CA ASP A 295 -8.01 -29.82 13.55
C ASP A 295 -8.76 -29.16 12.39
N TYR A 296 -8.26 -29.37 11.18
CA TYR A 296 -8.87 -28.92 9.91
C TYR A 296 -9.26 -30.08 9.01
N THR A 297 -9.16 -31.32 9.51
CA THR A 297 -9.52 -32.51 8.75
C THR A 297 -11.03 -32.59 8.64
N ILE A 298 -11.56 -32.50 7.43
CA ILE A 298 -13.00 -32.53 7.17
C ILE A 298 -13.52 -33.94 7.34
N GLN A 299 -14.44 -34.14 8.29
CA GLN A 299 -15.07 -35.42 8.59
C GLN A 299 -16.58 -35.26 8.75
N ALA A 300 -17.33 -36.35 8.56
CA ALA A 300 -18.79 -36.30 8.69
C ALA A 300 -19.29 -35.99 10.11
N VAL A 301 -18.41 -36.13 11.10
CA VAL A 301 -18.75 -36.02 12.54
C VAL A 301 -18.19 -34.76 13.20
N ASN A 302 -17.38 -33.97 12.49
CA ASN A 302 -16.81 -32.75 13.00
C ASN A 302 -17.34 -31.51 12.25
N THR A 303 -16.99 -30.32 12.71
CA THR A 303 -17.44 -29.05 12.17
C THR A 303 -16.39 -28.37 11.27
N ALA A 304 -15.20 -28.98 11.11
CA ALA A 304 -14.17 -28.50 10.23
C ALA A 304 -14.64 -28.49 8.76
N GLY A 305 -14.24 -27.47 8.01
CA GLY A 305 -14.67 -27.38 6.62
C GLY A 305 -13.91 -26.35 5.80
N SER A 306 -14.29 -26.28 4.54
CA SER A 306 -13.74 -25.27 3.62
C SER A 306 -14.78 -24.83 2.60
N GLN A 307 -14.66 -23.60 2.14
CA GLN A 307 -15.49 -23.01 1.09
C GLN A 307 -14.67 -22.06 0.24
N ARG A 308 -14.84 -22.16 -1.07
CA ARG A 308 -14.26 -21.20 -2.02
C ARG A 308 -15.30 -20.15 -2.40
N LEU A 309 -14.91 -18.88 -2.35
CA LEU A 309 -15.72 -17.78 -2.87
C LEU A 309 -15.64 -17.75 -4.40
N GLN A 310 -16.67 -17.19 -5.05
CA GLN A 310 -16.79 -17.24 -6.51
C GLN A 310 -16.52 -15.90 -7.21
N ASP A 311 -16.71 -14.76 -6.51
CA ASP A 311 -16.55 -13.43 -7.08
C ASP A 311 -15.33 -12.74 -6.47
N GLY A 312 -14.50 -12.13 -7.32
CA GLY A 312 -13.24 -11.51 -6.99
C GLY A 312 -12.03 -12.35 -7.38
N THR A 313 -10.84 -11.82 -7.14
CA THR A 313 -9.57 -12.51 -7.40
C THR A 313 -8.88 -12.94 -6.11
N LYS A 314 -9.09 -12.20 -5.03
CA LYS A 314 -8.51 -12.48 -3.72
C LYS A 314 -9.38 -11.95 -2.58
N ILE A 315 -9.31 -12.60 -1.43
CA ILE A 315 -9.90 -12.09 -0.19
C ILE A 315 -9.01 -10.98 0.34
N MET A 316 -9.61 -9.79 0.51
CA MET A 316 -8.92 -8.59 0.96
C MET A 316 -8.93 -8.46 2.48
N GLY A 317 -10.06 -8.73 3.12
CA GLY A 317 -10.22 -8.59 4.56
C GLY A 317 -11.44 -9.33 5.09
N ALA A 318 -11.46 -9.54 6.40
CA ALA A 318 -12.61 -10.06 7.12
C ALA A 318 -12.69 -9.42 8.50
N ILE A 319 -13.89 -9.06 8.93
CA ILE A 319 -14.17 -8.57 10.28
C ILE A 319 -15.35 -9.31 10.90
N SER A 320 -15.35 -9.40 12.22
CA SER A 320 -16.50 -9.89 12.95
C SER A 320 -17.51 -8.77 13.09
N ALA A 321 -18.73 -9.00 12.63
CA ALA A 321 -19.89 -8.17 12.90
C ALA A 321 -20.80 -8.87 13.93
N LYS A 322 -21.83 -8.19 14.39
CA LYS A 322 -22.68 -8.63 15.50
C LYS A 322 -23.20 -10.07 15.38
N GLU A 323 -23.63 -10.49 14.20
CA GLU A 323 -24.23 -11.81 13.97
C GLU A 323 -23.49 -12.64 12.90
N ASN A 324 -22.65 -11.98 12.10
CA ASN A 324 -22.00 -12.56 10.95
C ASN A 324 -20.51 -12.19 10.95
N ILE A 325 -19.76 -12.92 10.14
CA ILE A 325 -18.43 -12.49 9.71
C ILE A 325 -18.59 -11.88 8.31
N LEU A 326 -18.15 -10.66 8.14
CA LEU A 326 -18.12 -9.97 6.86
C LEU A 326 -16.79 -10.28 6.19
N VAL A 327 -16.85 -10.76 4.95
CA VAL A 327 -15.67 -11.16 4.16
C VAL A 327 -15.68 -10.40 2.84
N TRP A 328 -14.67 -9.57 2.63
CA TRP A 328 -14.51 -8.83 1.38
C TRP A 328 -13.51 -9.51 0.46
N THR A 329 -13.87 -9.56 -0.80
CA THR A 329 -12.92 -9.72 -1.89
C THR A 329 -12.50 -8.35 -2.42
N ASP A 330 -11.68 -8.31 -3.43
CA ASP A 330 -11.36 -7.10 -4.20
C ASP A 330 -12.55 -6.54 -5.00
N ASN A 331 -13.66 -7.29 -5.13
CA ASN A 331 -14.85 -6.90 -5.88
C ASN A 331 -16.16 -6.94 -5.08
N ALA A 332 -16.31 -7.88 -4.16
CA ALA A 332 -17.59 -8.23 -3.55
C ALA A 332 -17.51 -8.31 -2.01
N LEU A 333 -18.69 -8.17 -1.36
CA LEU A 333 -18.90 -8.45 0.05
C LEU A 333 -19.71 -9.72 0.20
N TYR A 334 -19.22 -10.62 1.07
CA TYR A 334 -19.92 -11.82 1.53
C TYR A 334 -20.21 -11.75 3.03
N THR A 335 -21.33 -12.32 3.42
CA THR A 335 -21.62 -12.65 4.81
C THR A 335 -21.35 -14.13 5.04
N MET A 336 -20.64 -14.45 6.10
CA MET A 336 -20.39 -15.80 6.59
C MET A 336 -21.11 -15.98 7.92
N LYS A 337 -22.07 -16.89 7.96
CA LYS A 337 -22.94 -17.12 9.11
C LYS A 337 -22.91 -18.56 9.54
N PHE A 338 -22.89 -18.81 10.85
CA PHE A 338 -23.02 -20.17 11.38
C PHE A 338 -24.45 -20.70 11.12
N VAL A 339 -24.54 -21.82 10.43
CA VAL A 339 -25.82 -22.49 10.06
C VAL A 339 -25.96 -23.86 10.70
N GLY A 340 -24.90 -24.36 11.32
CA GLY A 340 -24.87 -25.70 11.93
C GLY A 340 -24.71 -26.84 10.91
N ALA A 341 -24.79 -28.07 11.43
CA ALA A 341 -24.60 -29.25 10.60
C ALA A 341 -25.66 -29.34 9.48
N PRO A 342 -25.31 -29.83 8.28
CA PRO A 342 -24.02 -30.43 7.91
C PRO A 342 -22.98 -29.45 7.35
N PHE A 343 -23.31 -28.15 7.19
CA PHE A 343 -22.47 -27.20 6.47
C PHE A 343 -21.60 -26.30 7.37
N THR A 344 -21.84 -26.28 8.67
CA THR A 344 -21.18 -25.44 9.67
C THR A 344 -21.39 -23.94 9.38
N PHE A 345 -20.88 -23.41 8.27
CA PHE A 345 -21.06 -22.04 7.84
C PHE A 345 -21.76 -21.93 6.49
N GLY A 346 -22.70 -20.99 6.39
CA GLY A 346 -23.31 -20.54 5.14
C GLY A 346 -22.64 -19.24 4.66
N PHE A 347 -22.51 -19.11 3.35
CA PHE A 347 -21.91 -17.95 2.69
C PHE A 347 -22.93 -17.34 1.73
N GLU A 348 -23.14 -16.03 1.84
CA GLU A 348 -24.04 -15.27 0.99
C GLU A 348 -23.33 -14.03 0.47
N GLN A 349 -23.37 -13.83 -0.84
CA GLN A 349 -22.89 -12.60 -1.47
C GLN A 349 -23.97 -11.52 -1.32
N VAL A 350 -23.63 -10.43 -0.62
CA VAL A 350 -24.56 -9.35 -0.29
C VAL A 350 -24.29 -8.07 -1.08
N GLY A 351 -23.16 -7.98 -1.76
CA GLY A 351 -22.81 -6.83 -2.60
C GLY A 351 -21.78 -7.15 -3.67
N THR A 352 -21.83 -6.39 -4.76
CA THR A 352 -20.88 -6.41 -5.88
C THR A 352 -20.37 -5.00 -6.14
N ASN A 353 -19.18 -4.86 -6.74
CA ASN A 353 -18.52 -3.57 -6.98
C ASN A 353 -18.32 -2.73 -5.71
N CYS A 354 -18.21 -3.40 -4.56
CA CYS A 354 -18.04 -2.81 -3.24
C CYS A 354 -16.88 -3.46 -2.49
N GLY A 355 -15.89 -3.96 -3.23
CA GLY A 355 -14.72 -4.61 -2.68
C GLY A 355 -13.94 -3.74 -1.71
N LEU A 356 -13.05 -4.34 -0.93
CA LEU A 356 -12.24 -3.65 0.06
C LEU A 356 -10.90 -3.24 -0.57
N ILE A 357 -10.47 -2.00 -0.35
CA ILE A 357 -9.21 -1.49 -0.91
C ILE A 357 -7.97 -2.07 -0.22
N GLY A 358 -8.07 -2.42 1.05
CA GLY A 358 -6.98 -2.99 1.84
C GLY A 358 -7.47 -3.72 3.07
N LYS A 359 -6.66 -4.61 3.60
CA LYS A 359 -7.01 -5.53 4.69
C LYS A 359 -7.66 -4.86 5.90
N ASN A 360 -7.14 -3.70 6.30
CA ASN A 360 -7.57 -2.97 7.49
C ASN A 360 -8.43 -1.73 7.16
N ALA A 361 -8.97 -1.65 5.94
CA ALA A 361 -9.77 -0.49 5.50
C ALA A 361 -11.25 -0.56 5.88
N ALA A 362 -11.65 -1.53 6.71
CA ALA A 362 -13.02 -1.72 7.20
C ALA A 362 -13.07 -1.72 8.72
N VAL A 363 -14.14 -1.17 9.28
CA VAL A 363 -14.46 -1.20 10.71
C VAL A 363 -15.94 -1.47 10.90
N GLU A 364 -16.31 -2.00 12.06
CA GLU A 364 -17.70 -2.22 12.46
C GLU A 364 -17.96 -1.51 13.78
N ILE A 365 -19.08 -0.83 13.87
CA ILE A 365 -19.57 -0.21 15.09
C ILE A 365 -21.10 -0.28 15.17
N ASP A 366 -21.61 -0.70 16.30
CA ASP A 366 -23.04 -0.79 16.60
C ASP A 366 -23.87 -1.58 15.57
N GLY A 367 -23.25 -2.57 14.94
CA GLY A 367 -23.88 -3.43 13.94
C GLY A 367 -23.80 -2.88 12.51
N VAL A 368 -23.15 -1.74 12.29
CA VAL A 368 -22.91 -1.17 10.96
C VAL A 368 -21.45 -1.25 10.61
N ALA A 369 -21.13 -1.85 9.47
CA ALA A 369 -19.77 -1.85 8.94
C ALA A 369 -19.58 -0.69 7.97
N TYR A 370 -18.41 -0.03 8.05
CA TYR A 370 -17.98 1.04 7.15
C TYR A 370 -16.66 0.69 6.52
N TRP A 371 -16.50 0.91 5.23
CA TRP A 371 -15.23 0.63 4.55
C TRP A 371 -14.95 1.54 3.37
N MET A 372 -13.67 1.60 3.01
CA MET A 372 -13.16 2.26 1.82
C MET A 372 -12.91 1.21 0.73
N SER A 373 -13.46 1.48 -0.44
CA SER A 373 -13.24 0.71 -1.68
C SER A 373 -12.36 1.51 -2.64
N ASN A 374 -12.00 0.92 -3.77
CA ASN A 374 -11.35 1.65 -4.86
C ASN A 374 -12.23 2.73 -5.50
N ASN A 375 -13.57 2.59 -5.35
CA ASN A 375 -14.57 3.40 -6.05
C ASN A 375 -15.41 4.27 -5.11
N GLY A 376 -15.03 4.43 -3.86
CA GLY A 376 -15.80 5.21 -2.89
C GLY A 376 -15.89 4.57 -1.52
N PHE A 377 -16.79 5.11 -0.71
CA PHE A 377 -17.06 4.62 0.64
C PHE A 377 -18.40 3.92 0.70
N PHE A 378 -18.49 2.89 1.52
CA PHE A 378 -19.68 2.07 1.65
C PHE A 378 -20.01 1.79 3.12
N SER A 379 -21.25 1.44 3.38
CA SER A 379 -21.74 0.94 4.66
C SER A 379 -22.60 -0.30 4.49
N PHE A 380 -22.65 -1.13 5.52
CA PHE A 380 -23.49 -2.32 5.60
C PHE A 380 -24.16 -2.39 6.96
N ASP A 381 -25.49 -2.33 6.93
CA ASP A 381 -26.40 -2.44 8.07
C ASP A 381 -27.39 -3.64 7.95
N GLY A 382 -27.06 -4.57 7.06
CA GLY A 382 -27.91 -5.65 6.55
C GLY A 382 -28.06 -5.56 5.04
N THR A 383 -27.82 -4.36 4.48
CA THR A 383 -27.74 -4.10 3.04
C THR A 383 -26.52 -3.24 2.74
N VAL A 384 -25.93 -3.42 1.55
CA VAL A 384 -24.81 -2.59 1.12
C VAL A 384 -25.34 -1.27 0.57
N ASN A 385 -24.88 -0.18 1.17
CA ASN A 385 -25.22 1.18 0.77
C ASN A 385 -23.95 1.96 0.41
N THR A 386 -24.02 2.76 -0.65
CA THR A 386 -22.98 3.75 -0.92
C THR A 386 -23.07 4.84 0.14
N LEU A 387 -21.94 5.21 0.71
CA LEU A 387 -21.82 6.28 1.68
C LEU A 387 -21.39 7.57 0.97
N PRO A 388 -22.30 8.54 0.73
CA PRO A 388 -21.97 9.75 -0.01
C PRO A 388 -20.88 10.55 0.70
N CYS A 389 -19.87 10.95 -0.03
CA CYS A 389 -18.70 11.66 0.51
C CYS A 389 -18.55 13.02 -0.16
N SER A 390 -18.60 14.10 0.61
CA SER A 390 -18.43 15.46 0.08
C SER A 390 -17.02 15.83 -0.31
N VAL A 391 -16.05 14.99 0.08
CA VAL A 391 -14.62 15.17 -0.21
C VAL A 391 -14.06 14.01 -1.03
N GLU A 392 -14.92 13.29 -1.74
CA GLU A 392 -14.58 12.07 -2.49
C GLU A 392 -13.50 12.34 -3.52
N ASP A 393 -13.68 13.34 -4.39
CA ASP A 393 -12.71 13.73 -5.41
C ASP A 393 -11.35 14.07 -4.78
N PHE A 394 -11.35 14.84 -3.69
CA PHE A 394 -10.11 15.18 -2.97
C PHE A 394 -9.38 13.95 -2.45
N VAL A 395 -10.10 12.95 -1.96
CA VAL A 395 -9.50 11.72 -1.44
C VAL A 395 -8.94 10.87 -2.58
N PHE A 396 -9.76 10.52 -3.58
CA PHE A 396 -9.40 9.56 -4.62
C PHE A 396 -8.46 10.11 -5.69
N ASP A 397 -8.47 11.42 -5.96
CA ASP A 397 -7.46 12.07 -6.82
C ASP A 397 -6.05 12.06 -6.19
N ASN A 398 -5.96 11.95 -4.87
CA ASN A 398 -4.70 11.97 -4.14
C ASN A 398 -4.26 10.61 -3.60
N ALA A 399 -5.18 9.67 -3.39
CA ALA A 399 -4.87 8.36 -2.83
C ALA A 399 -4.10 7.49 -3.83
N ASP A 400 -3.03 6.87 -3.35
CA ASP A 400 -2.32 5.86 -4.13
C ASP A 400 -2.96 4.48 -3.92
N THR A 401 -3.84 4.10 -4.83
CA THR A 401 -4.57 2.83 -4.77
C THR A 401 -3.65 1.62 -4.92
N THR A 402 -2.45 1.77 -5.50
CA THR A 402 -1.45 0.69 -5.58
C THR A 402 -0.92 0.31 -4.21
N LYS A 403 -1.00 1.24 -3.25
CA LYS A 403 -0.62 1.07 -1.85
C LYS A 403 -1.84 0.83 -0.94
N GLY A 404 -2.97 0.41 -1.51
CA GLY A 404 -4.24 0.23 -0.80
C GLY A 404 -4.15 -0.67 0.43
N GLN A 405 -3.27 -1.67 0.42
CA GLN A 405 -3.04 -2.56 1.57
C GLN A 405 -2.54 -1.84 2.84
N GLN A 406 -2.00 -0.64 2.71
CA GLN A 406 -1.55 0.15 3.86
C GLN A 406 -2.67 0.99 4.48
N ILE A 407 -3.80 1.14 3.77
CA ILE A 407 -4.94 1.91 4.26
C ILE A 407 -5.47 1.25 5.52
N ASN A 408 -5.62 2.06 6.56
CA ASN A 408 -6.11 1.62 7.85
C ASN A 408 -7.32 2.44 8.26
N ALA A 409 -8.37 1.76 8.68
CA ALA A 409 -9.56 2.37 9.25
C ALA A 409 -9.53 2.25 10.78
N GLY A 410 -10.07 3.25 11.46
CA GLY A 410 -10.20 3.24 12.91
C GLY A 410 -11.42 4.01 13.38
N ILE A 411 -11.92 3.65 14.55
CA ILE A 411 -13.06 4.29 15.18
C ILE A 411 -12.54 5.20 16.28
N ASN A 412 -13.08 6.40 16.37
CA ASN A 412 -12.93 7.29 17.52
C ASN A 412 -14.29 7.40 18.22
N ASN A 413 -14.47 6.63 19.27
CA ASN A 413 -15.74 6.57 20.01
C ASN A 413 -16.07 7.89 20.72
N LEU A 414 -15.06 8.67 21.11
CA LEU A 414 -15.27 9.94 21.80
C LEU A 414 -16.01 10.95 20.93
N PHE A 415 -15.77 10.94 19.62
CA PHE A 415 -16.34 11.88 18.66
C PHE A 415 -17.33 11.25 17.68
N THR A 416 -17.62 9.95 17.80
CA THR A 416 -18.48 9.19 16.88
C THR A 416 -17.99 9.26 15.43
N GLU A 417 -16.72 8.96 15.22
CA GLU A 417 -16.04 9.13 13.96
C GLU A 417 -15.41 7.82 13.48
N VAL A 418 -15.43 7.62 12.16
CA VAL A 418 -14.62 6.64 11.46
C VAL A 418 -13.56 7.39 10.67
N THR A 419 -12.30 7.02 10.85
CA THR A 419 -11.17 7.62 10.16
C THR A 419 -10.46 6.60 9.29
N TRP A 420 -10.19 6.95 8.03
CA TRP A 420 -9.32 6.19 7.13
C TRP A 420 -8.03 6.96 6.91
N TRP A 421 -6.90 6.34 7.27
CA TRP A 421 -5.58 6.85 6.94
C TRP A 421 -5.11 6.21 5.65
N TYR A 422 -4.64 7.03 4.70
CA TYR A 422 -4.26 6.58 3.38
C TYR A 422 -2.96 7.24 2.88
N PRO A 423 -2.18 6.56 2.02
CA PRO A 423 -0.99 7.12 1.40
C PRO A 423 -1.35 7.89 0.13
N THR A 424 -0.60 8.96 -0.14
CA THR A 424 -0.60 9.61 -1.45
C THR A 424 0.54 9.08 -2.32
N SER A 425 0.51 9.37 -3.63
CA SER A 425 1.58 8.99 -4.56
C SER A 425 2.96 9.55 -4.16
N ALA A 426 2.99 10.64 -3.43
CA ALA A 426 4.21 11.28 -2.94
C ALA A 426 4.75 10.67 -1.63
N SER A 427 4.09 9.68 -1.06
CA SER A 427 4.48 9.09 0.23
C SER A 427 4.45 7.57 0.19
N ASP A 428 5.38 6.96 0.89
CA ASP A 428 5.42 5.51 1.07
C ASP A 428 4.53 5.02 2.22
N PHE A 429 3.98 5.95 3.01
CA PHE A 429 3.15 5.65 4.18
C PHE A 429 1.93 6.57 4.24
N ASN A 430 0.97 6.21 5.08
CA ASN A 430 -0.26 6.97 5.29
C ASN A 430 0.04 8.39 5.77
N ASN A 431 0.00 9.36 4.89
CA ASN A 431 0.30 10.76 5.16
C ASN A 431 -0.95 11.67 5.12
N ARG A 432 -2.11 11.09 4.85
CA ARG A 432 -3.40 11.77 4.88
C ARG A 432 -4.45 10.92 5.58
N TYR A 433 -5.51 11.58 6.01
CA TYR A 433 -6.69 10.90 6.55
C TYR A 433 -7.98 11.60 6.11
N VAL A 434 -9.04 10.82 6.07
CA VAL A 434 -10.42 11.28 5.87
C VAL A 434 -11.28 10.73 7.00
N VAL A 435 -12.18 11.55 7.48
CA VAL A 435 -13.05 11.23 8.63
C VAL A 435 -14.50 11.37 8.24
N TYR A 436 -15.28 10.40 8.65
CA TYR A 436 -16.73 10.40 8.58
C TYR A 436 -17.32 10.41 10.00
N ASN A 437 -18.13 11.42 10.32
CA ASN A 437 -18.85 11.48 11.59
C ASN A 437 -20.21 10.79 11.45
N TYR A 438 -20.34 9.59 12.02
CA TYR A 438 -21.59 8.80 11.95
C TYR A 438 -22.64 9.22 12.99
N GLY A 439 -22.27 10.02 14.00
CA GLY A 439 -23.19 10.52 15.02
C GLY A 439 -24.17 11.61 14.54
N GLN A 440 -23.92 12.18 13.35
CA GLN A 440 -24.74 13.26 12.78
C GLN A 440 -25.73 12.77 11.72
N THR A 441 -26.13 11.52 11.76
CA THR A 441 -27.04 10.90 10.76
C THR A 441 -28.42 11.55 10.64
N ASN A 442 -28.83 12.39 11.59
CA ASN A 442 -30.12 13.07 11.57
C ASN A 442 -30.14 14.40 10.78
N GLN A 443 -29.05 14.77 10.12
CA GLN A 443 -29.02 15.95 9.25
C GLN A 443 -29.61 15.62 7.88
N PRO A 444 -30.36 16.55 7.26
CA PRO A 444 -31.02 16.29 5.96
C PRO A 444 -30.05 16.09 4.79
N THR A 445 -28.76 16.30 4.98
CA THR A 445 -27.73 16.07 3.95
C THR A 445 -26.55 15.35 4.59
N PRO A 446 -26.35 14.06 4.33
CA PRO A 446 -25.18 13.30 4.82
C PRO A 446 -23.84 13.81 4.28
N MET A 447 -23.85 14.71 3.30
CA MET A 447 -22.64 15.28 2.69
C MET A 447 -21.80 16.18 3.61
N GLY A 448 -22.37 16.73 4.69
CA GLY A 448 -21.66 17.63 5.61
C GLY A 448 -20.84 16.95 6.72
N ASN A 449 -20.82 15.62 6.78
CA ASN A 449 -20.25 14.87 7.90
C ASN A 449 -18.81 14.44 7.66
N TRP A 450 -18.17 14.97 6.61
CA TRP A 450 -16.82 14.59 6.21
C TRP A 450 -15.82 15.72 6.42
N TYR A 451 -14.61 15.35 6.81
CA TYR A 451 -13.47 16.26 6.81
C TYR A 451 -12.17 15.48 6.55
N THR A 452 -11.13 16.21 6.19
CA THR A 452 -9.83 15.64 5.83
C THR A 452 -8.72 16.26 6.64
N GLY A 453 -7.61 15.56 6.74
CA GLY A 453 -6.41 16.08 7.35
C GLY A 453 -5.14 15.51 6.72
N THR A 454 -4.03 16.17 7.00
CA THR A 454 -2.71 15.78 6.56
C THR A 454 -1.81 15.50 7.75
N ASN A 455 -1.00 14.47 7.64
CA ASN A 455 -0.01 14.08 8.65
C ASN A 455 1.39 14.16 8.04
N THR A 456 1.84 15.34 7.69
CA THR A 456 3.14 15.54 7.05
C THR A 456 4.33 15.07 7.90
N ASN A 457 4.18 15.04 9.21
CA ASN A 457 5.25 14.66 10.15
C ASN A 457 4.90 13.45 11.02
N SER A 458 3.70 12.90 10.91
CA SER A 458 3.27 11.79 11.74
C SER A 458 2.34 10.86 10.97
N ILE A 459 2.94 9.85 10.40
CA ILE A 459 2.26 8.76 9.71
C ILE A 459 1.51 7.93 10.75
N ARG A 460 0.29 7.47 10.42
CA ARG A 460 -0.45 6.50 11.22
C ARG A 460 -0.64 5.22 10.44
N THR A 461 -0.14 4.12 10.98
CA THR A 461 -0.19 2.79 10.36
C THR A 461 -1.25 1.89 10.94
N THR A 462 -1.60 2.09 12.21
CA THR A 462 -2.73 1.41 12.87
C THR A 462 -3.38 2.35 13.87
N TRP A 463 -4.63 2.03 14.23
CA TRP A 463 -5.40 2.76 15.21
C TRP A 463 -6.15 1.79 16.11
N MET A 464 -6.24 2.10 17.39
CA MET A 464 -6.97 1.33 18.37
C MET A 464 -7.69 2.29 19.34
N ASP A 465 -9.00 2.14 19.42
CA ASP A 465 -9.83 2.75 20.45
C ASP A 465 -10.65 1.65 21.12
N THR A 466 -10.42 1.42 22.40
CA THR A 466 -11.07 0.34 23.16
C THR A 466 -11.49 0.86 24.53
N SER A 467 -12.49 0.23 25.13
CA SER A 467 -12.95 0.55 26.48
C SER A 467 -11.92 0.26 27.59
N VAL A 468 -10.84 -0.47 27.27
CA VAL A 468 -9.76 -0.79 28.22
C VAL A 468 -8.86 0.43 28.48
N TYR A 469 -8.68 1.26 27.47
CA TYR A 469 -7.85 2.45 27.55
C TYR A 469 -8.70 3.72 27.51
N PRO A 470 -8.33 4.75 28.31
CA PRO A 470 -9.12 5.98 28.40
C PRO A 470 -9.06 6.85 27.14
N LYS A 471 -8.15 6.57 26.23
CA LYS A 471 -7.88 7.33 25.00
C LYS A 471 -7.47 6.41 23.87
N PRO A 472 -7.66 6.84 22.61
CA PRO A 472 -7.18 6.10 21.46
C PRO A 472 -5.66 6.08 21.38
N TYR A 473 -5.14 4.98 20.83
CA TYR A 473 -3.73 4.79 20.54
C TYR A 473 -3.51 4.50 19.05
N ALA A 474 -2.37 4.93 18.55
CA ALA A 474 -1.98 4.67 17.17
C ALA A 474 -0.50 4.37 17.05
N THR A 475 -0.12 3.59 16.05
CA THR A 475 1.27 3.39 15.67
C THR A 475 1.63 4.22 14.47
N ALA A 476 2.89 4.60 14.38
CA ALA A 476 3.48 5.25 13.23
C ALA A 476 4.81 4.59 12.87
N PHE A 477 5.15 4.60 11.60
CA PHE A 477 6.42 4.09 11.10
C PHE A 477 7.16 5.19 10.35
N ASN A 478 8.47 5.33 10.62
CA ASN A 478 9.34 6.24 9.92
C ASN A 478 10.45 5.44 9.23
N SER A 479 10.46 5.43 7.90
CA SER A 479 11.47 4.75 7.10
C SER A 479 12.83 5.47 7.09
N THR A 480 12.83 6.78 7.34
CA THR A 480 14.06 7.58 7.36
C THR A 480 14.53 7.77 8.79
N SER A 481 15.38 6.89 9.26
CA SER A 481 16.02 7.04 10.57
C SER A 481 17.15 8.08 10.53
N THR A 482 16.85 9.31 10.16
CA THR A 482 17.80 10.41 10.34
C THR A 482 17.71 10.94 11.77
N GLY A 483 18.28 10.21 12.69
CA GLY A 483 18.94 10.75 13.86
C GLY A 483 18.14 11.39 15.00
N THR A 484 16.81 11.35 15.05
CA THR A 484 16.04 11.99 16.13
C THR A 484 15.42 11.04 17.15
N PHE A 485 15.48 9.76 16.92
CA PHE A 485 15.04 8.76 17.90
C PHE A 485 16.22 7.90 18.33
N PRO A 486 16.43 7.65 19.63
CA PRO A 486 17.45 6.71 20.05
C PRO A 486 17.07 5.32 19.54
N ILE A 487 17.88 4.80 18.64
CA ILE A 487 17.76 3.43 18.15
C ILE A 487 18.16 2.51 19.29
N VAL A 488 17.21 1.86 19.92
CA VAL A 488 17.49 0.78 20.84
C VAL A 488 17.76 -0.46 20.00
N GLY A 489 19.03 -0.81 19.81
CA GLY A 489 19.40 -2.02 19.08
C GLY A 489 20.30 -1.84 17.87
N GLY A 490 20.64 -0.62 17.46
CA GLY A 490 21.71 -0.35 16.47
C GLY A 490 21.44 -0.80 15.04
N GLU A 491 20.20 -1.03 14.65
CA GLU A 491 19.85 -1.45 13.29
C GLU A 491 19.64 -0.23 12.39
N THR A 492 20.65 0.10 11.62
CA THR A 492 20.57 1.14 10.59
C THR A 492 19.80 0.62 9.37
N GLY A 493 18.85 1.41 8.87
CA GLY A 493 18.15 1.13 7.60
C GLY A 493 16.80 0.44 7.68
N LEU A 494 16.37 -0.06 8.84
CA LEU A 494 15.10 -0.79 8.99
C LEU A 494 13.91 0.10 9.42
N GLY A 495 14.12 1.41 9.62
CA GLY A 495 13.10 2.33 10.08
C GLY A 495 12.75 2.19 11.57
N GLN A 496 11.85 3.03 12.05
CA GLN A 496 11.43 3.06 13.46
C GLN A 496 9.91 3.09 13.57
N SER A 497 9.38 2.31 14.52
CA SER A 497 7.98 2.36 14.92
C SER A 497 7.80 3.20 16.18
N VAL A 498 6.77 4.03 16.19
CA VAL A 498 6.43 4.91 17.30
C VAL A 498 4.99 4.64 17.71
N PHE A 499 4.72 4.69 19.01
CA PHE A 499 3.41 4.53 19.59
C PHE A 499 2.93 5.86 20.14
N PHE A 500 1.76 6.31 19.70
CA PHE A 500 1.16 7.58 20.10
C PHE A 500 -0.14 7.38 20.88
N GLU A 501 -0.31 8.17 21.94
CA GLU A 501 -1.60 8.41 22.60
C GLU A 501 -2.26 9.60 21.93
N HIS A 502 -3.51 9.41 21.50
CA HIS A 502 -4.32 10.44 20.85
C HIS A 502 -5.26 11.14 21.83
N GLU A 503 -5.92 12.18 21.35
CA GLU A 503 -6.89 13.00 22.10
C GLU A 503 -6.31 13.57 23.39
N THR A 504 -5.05 13.98 23.37
CA THR A 504 -4.31 14.54 24.49
C THR A 504 -3.53 15.78 24.08
N GLY A 505 -3.60 16.82 24.91
CA GLY A 505 -2.90 18.09 24.64
C GLY A 505 -3.47 18.88 23.46
N THR A 506 -2.72 19.87 23.01
CA THR A 506 -3.05 20.78 21.90
C THR A 506 -2.09 20.65 20.72
N ASP A 507 -0.95 20.01 20.94
CA ASP A 507 0.10 19.80 19.96
C ASP A 507 0.59 18.36 20.00
N GLN A 508 1.24 17.93 18.93
CA GLN A 508 1.91 16.64 18.91
C GLN A 508 3.25 16.72 19.65
N VAL A 509 3.43 15.88 20.64
CA VAL A 509 4.72 15.67 21.30
C VAL A 509 5.44 14.52 20.59
N ASN A 510 6.60 14.82 20.05
CA ASN A 510 7.44 13.82 19.37
C ASN A 510 8.26 13.01 20.38
N PRO A 511 8.70 11.79 20.05
CA PRO A 511 9.51 10.96 20.95
C PRO A 511 10.80 11.61 21.47
N ASN A 512 11.36 12.57 20.74
CA ASN A 512 12.52 13.35 21.17
C ASN A 512 12.17 14.50 22.14
N GLY A 513 10.90 14.62 22.55
CA GLY A 513 10.41 15.70 23.41
C GLY A 513 10.12 17.02 22.68
N SER A 514 10.39 17.13 21.38
CA SER A 514 10.01 18.30 20.59
C SER A 514 8.51 18.34 20.36
N THR A 515 7.96 19.52 20.14
CA THR A 515 6.54 19.73 19.89
C THR A 515 6.32 20.12 18.43
N THR A 516 5.37 19.46 17.77
CA THR A 516 4.89 19.84 16.43
C THR A 516 3.50 20.45 16.57
N THR A 517 3.32 21.66 16.07
CA THR A 517 2.04 22.36 16.08
C THR A 517 0.99 21.59 15.29
N LEU A 518 -0.18 21.34 15.89
CA LEU A 518 -1.35 20.85 15.19
C LEU A 518 -2.11 22.05 14.62
N THR A 519 -2.08 22.18 13.30
CA THR A 519 -2.86 23.20 12.60
C THR A 519 -4.22 22.66 12.24
N SER A 520 -5.27 23.44 12.50
CA SER A 520 -6.64 23.10 12.13
C SER A 520 -7.32 24.26 11.46
N ASN A 521 -8.16 23.97 10.47
CA ASN A 521 -8.93 24.99 9.78
C ASN A 521 -10.32 24.47 9.42
N ILE A 522 -11.26 25.42 9.33
CA ILE A 522 -12.58 25.22 8.75
C ILE A 522 -12.82 26.36 7.77
N GLN A 523 -13.32 26.03 6.59
CA GLN A 523 -13.67 27.00 5.56
C GLN A 523 -15.08 26.73 5.06
N SER A 524 -15.90 27.77 5.00
CA SER A 524 -17.23 27.66 4.39
C SER A 524 -17.11 27.62 2.88
N TYR A 525 -18.10 27.02 2.22
CA TYR A 525 -18.36 27.32 0.82
C TYR A 525 -18.72 28.80 0.65
N ASP A 526 -18.67 29.27 -0.59
CA ASP A 526 -19.16 30.59 -0.93
C ASP A 526 -20.67 30.70 -0.64
N PHE A 527 -21.06 31.59 0.22
CA PHE A 527 -22.46 31.85 0.54
C PHE A 527 -22.88 33.21 0.01
N ALA A 528 -24.14 33.36 -0.38
CA ALA A 528 -24.73 34.58 -0.89
C ALA A 528 -26.05 34.87 -0.18
N LEU A 529 -26.51 36.11 -0.27
CA LEU A 529 -27.84 36.44 0.21
C LEU A 529 -28.89 35.77 -0.69
N GLN A 530 -29.79 35.07 -0.03
CA GLN A 530 -30.99 34.52 -0.67
C GLN A 530 -32.13 35.52 -0.54
N THR A 531 -32.73 35.86 -1.66
CA THR A 531 -33.91 36.76 -1.72
C THR A 531 -35.00 36.08 -2.54
N ASP A 532 -36.18 36.67 -2.55
CA ASP A 532 -37.31 36.19 -3.40
C ASP A 532 -36.99 36.20 -4.91
N GLN A 533 -35.92 36.86 -5.30
CA GLN A 533 -35.46 37.00 -6.69
C GLN A 533 -34.35 36.03 -7.08
N GLY A 534 -33.82 35.27 -6.13
CA GLY A 534 -32.75 34.31 -6.36
C GLY A 534 -31.60 34.45 -5.36
N ILE A 535 -30.52 33.70 -5.62
CA ILE A 535 -29.29 33.67 -4.81
C ILE A 535 -28.22 34.48 -5.57
N GLY A 536 -27.51 35.40 -4.86
CA GLY A 536 -26.41 36.15 -5.43
C GLY A 536 -26.82 37.35 -6.32
N GLU A 537 -28.09 37.72 -6.36
CA GLU A 537 -28.59 38.90 -7.08
C GLU A 537 -28.10 40.23 -6.46
N TYR A 538 -27.96 40.28 -5.14
CA TYR A 538 -27.55 41.45 -4.40
C TYR A 538 -26.12 41.31 -3.89
N PHE A 539 -25.43 42.46 -3.82
CA PHE A 539 -24.21 42.54 -3.04
C PHE A 539 -24.54 42.34 -1.57
N LEU A 540 -23.75 41.52 -0.95
CA LEU A 540 -23.73 41.29 0.48
C LEU A 540 -22.74 42.25 1.11
N ALA A 541 -23.17 43.05 2.09
CA ALA A 541 -22.30 43.83 2.95
C ALA A 541 -22.27 43.20 4.34
N MET A 542 -21.10 42.62 4.71
CA MET A 542 -20.86 42.14 6.05
C MET A 542 -20.20 43.25 6.84
N ARG A 543 -20.93 43.78 7.83
CA ARG A 543 -20.45 44.86 8.69
C ARG A 543 -19.79 44.37 9.95
N ARG A 544 -20.22 43.22 10.42
CA ARG A 544 -19.73 42.68 11.67
C ARG A 544 -19.79 41.16 11.65
N PHE A 545 -18.78 40.56 12.26
CA PHE A 545 -18.76 39.16 12.65
C PHE A 545 -18.69 39.06 14.17
N LEU A 546 -19.53 38.25 14.77
CA LEU A 546 -19.54 37.98 16.21
C LEU A 546 -18.88 36.63 16.45
N PRO A 547 -17.69 36.59 17.04
CA PRO A 547 -17.01 35.34 17.34
C PRO A 547 -17.78 34.53 18.38
N ASN A 548 -18.19 33.33 18.01
CA ASN A 548 -18.82 32.37 18.91
C ASN A 548 -17.88 31.18 19.12
N PHE A 549 -16.88 31.42 19.97
CA PHE A 549 -15.90 30.39 20.32
C PHE A 549 -16.04 30.01 21.78
N LYS A 550 -15.93 28.72 22.07
CA LYS A 550 -15.93 28.16 23.41
C LYS A 550 -14.57 27.53 23.68
N ASN A 551 -14.05 27.72 24.88
CA ASN A 551 -12.76 27.18 25.31
C ASN A 551 -11.60 27.62 24.41
N LEU A 552 -11.61 28.89 23.96
CA LEU A 552 -10.54 29.43 23.13
C LEU A 552 -9.27 29.64 23.97
N ILE A 553 -8.19 28.97 23.53
CA ILE A 553 -6.85 29.10 24.09
C ILE A 553 -5.93 29.64 22.99
N GLY A 554 -5.21 30.71 23.28
CA GLY A 554 -4.36 31.38 22.30
C GLY A 554 -5.13 32.20 21.27
N ASP A 555 -4.45 32.59 20.22
CA ASP A 555 -4.98 33.43 19.14
C ASP A 555 -5.33 32.58 17.93
N ILE A 556 -6.51 32.77 17.37
CA ILE A 556 -6.92 32.16 16.11
C ILE A 556 -7.11 33.23 15.04
N THR A 557 -7.10 32.82 13.80
CA THR A 557 -7.22 33.72 12.66
C THR A 557 -8.52 33.46 11.93
N VAL A 558 -9.25 34.54 11.63
CA VAL A 558 -10.44 34.53 10.78
C VAL A 558 -10.16 35.31 9.52
N THR A 559 -10.34 34.68 8.38
CA THR A 559 -10.16 35.28 7.06
C THR A 559 -11.52 35.33 6.37
N ILE A 560 -11.87 36.47 5.81
CA ILE A 560 -13.09 36.68 5.03
C ILE A 560 -12.69 36.91 3.59
N SER A 561 -13.19 36.14 2.69
CA SER A 561 -13.00 36.33 1.24
C SER A 561 -14.32 36.68 0.60
N VAL A 562 -14.31 37.64 -0.33
CA VAL A 562 -15.48 38.10 -1.09
C VAL A 562 -15.24 38.02 -2.57
N ALA A 563 -16.29 37.72 -3.34
CA ALA A 563 -16.25 37.65 -4.79
C ALA A 563 -17.51 38.22 -5.41
N ASP A 564 -17.39 38.77 -6.61
CA ASP A 564 -18.55 39.29 -7.36
C ASP A 564 -19.23 38.20 -8.21
N TYR A 565 -18.51 37.15 -8.52
CA TYR A 565 -19.01 35.99 -9.27
C TYR A 565 -18.51 34.70 -8.60
N PRO A 566 -19.29 33.60 -8.72
CA PRO A 566 -18.80 32.28 -8.31
C PRO A 566 -17.71 31.86 -9.29
N ALA A 567 -16.50 32.18 -8.96
CA ALA A 567 -15.37 32.01 -9.86
C ALA A 567 -14.23 31.31 -9.14
N GLU A 568 -13.26 30.89 -9.93
CA GLU A 568 -12.05 30.27 -9.41
C GLU A 568 -11.36 31.12 -8.33
N PRO A 569 -10.59 30.50 -7.43
CA PRO A 569 -10.03 31.11 -6.23
C PRO A 569 -9.25 32.42 -6.44
N ASN A 570 -8.75 32.62 -7.65
CA ASN A 570 -7.89 33.77 -7.99
C ASN A 570 -8.64 35.11 -8.19
N THR A 571 -9.97 35.08 -8.18
CA THR A 571 -10.79 36.31 -8.35
C THR A 571 -11.37 36.84 -7.05
N ASN A 572 -11.19 36.10 -5.95
CA ASN A 572 -11.70 36.50 -4.65
C ASN A 572 -10.79 37.57 -4.01
N THR A 573 -11.39 38.62 -3.50
CA THR A 573 -10.70 39.57 -2.64
C THR A 573 -10.68 39.05 -1.22
N THR A 574 -9.51 38.70 -0.72
CA THR A 574 -9.31 38.26 0.66
C THR A 574 -9.02 39.49 1.53
N LEU A 575 -9.81 39.65 2.56
CA LEU A 575 -9.55 40.67 3.58
C LEU A 575 -8.42 40.22 4.50
N SER A 576 -7.67 41.17 5.02
CA SER A 576 -6.59 40.89 5.97
C SER A 576 -7.11 40.03 7.12
N PRO A 577 -6.38 38.97 7.52
CA PRO A 577 -6.79 38.11 8.59
C PRO A 577 -7.06 38.86 9.89
N PHE A 578 -8.16 38.57 10.54
CA PHE A 578 -8.51 39.10 11.84
C PHE A 578 -8.05 38.11 12.93
N VAL A 579 -7.31 38.63 13.89
CA VAL A 579 -6.87 37.83 15.05
C VAL A 579 -7.94 37.87 16.13
N ILE A 580 -8.35 36.73 16.61
CA ILE A 580 -9.36 36.53 17.66
C ILE A 580 -8.71 35.85 18.83
N ASN A 581 -8.99 36.35 20.03
CA ASN A 581 -8.62 35.74 21.30
C ASN A 581 -9.82 35.67 22.24
N SER A 582 -9.63 35.18 23.45
CA SER A 582 -10.69 34.99 24.44
C SER A 582 -11.39 36.30 24.89
N THR A 583 -10.79 37.46 24.59
CA THR A 583 -11.36 38.78 24.94
C THR A 583 -12.04 39.46 23.75
N THR A 584 -11.94 38.92 22.56
CA THR A 584 -12.53 39.48 21.34
C THR A 584 -14.02 39.27 21.33
N THR A 585 -14.80 40.33 21.45
CA THR A 585 -16.28 40.27 21.47
C THR A 585 -16.90 40.44 20.09
N LYS A 586 -16.25 41.15 19.21
CA LYS A 586 -16.71 41.43 17.84
C LYS A 586 -15.56 41.76 16.90
N ILE A 587 -15.80 41.54 15.62
CA ILE A 587 -14.95 42.00 14.52
C ILE A 587 -15.81 42.91 13.67
N ASP A 588 -15.43 44.20 13.55
CA ASP A 588 -16.03 45.11 12.60
C ASP A 588 -15.30 44.99 11.27
N THR A 589 -16.06 44.73 10.19
CA THR A 589 -15.51 44.51 8.84
C THR A 589 -16.25 45.35 7.80
N ARG A 590 -15.71 45.43 6.60
CA ARG A 590 -16.33 46.10 5.43
C ARG A 590 -16.29 45.17 4.21
N ALA A 591 -16.53 43.91 4.44
CA ALA A 591 -16.59 42.93 3.37
C ALA A 591 -17.81 43.20 2.47
N ARG A 592 -17.58 43.36 1.18
CA ARG A 592 -18.62 43.62 0.17
C ARG A 592 -18.34 42.78 -1.07
N GLY A 593 -19.28 41.97 -1.44
CA GLY A 593 -19.24 41.08 -2.61
C GLY A 593 -20.61 40.43 -2.83
N ARG A 594 -20.81 39.73 -3.92
CA ARG A 594 -22.04 38.89 -4.12
C ARG A 594 -21.96 37.60 -3.35
N TYR A 595 -20.75 37.09 -3.23
CA TYR A 595 -20.42 35.87 -2.52
C TYR A 595 -19.41 36.15 -1.44
N ALA A 596 -19.48 35.43 -0.35
CA ALA A 596 -18.51 35.52 0.73
C ALA A 596 -18.17 34.12 1.23
N SER A 597 -16.94 33.91 1.63
CA SER A 597 -16.51 32.72 2.37
C SER A 597 -15.74 33.11 3.62
N LEU A 598 -15.77 32.23 4.61
CA LEU A 598 -15.14 32.41 5.90
C LEU A 598 -14.20 31.25 6.16
N GLN A 599 -12.94 31.57 6.46
CA GLN A 599 -11.98 30.61 6.94
C GLN A 599 -11.57 30.94 8.37
N ILE A 600 -11.55 29.90 9.22
CA ILE A 600 -11.09 29.99 10.60
C ILE A 600 -9.95 29.00 10.74
N GLN A 601 -8.82 29.44 11.31
CA GLN A 601 -7.65 28.59 11.45
C GLN A 601 -6.80 28.95 12.67
N ASN A 602 -6.09 27.98 13.21
CA ASN A 602 -4.99 28.22 14.13
C ASN A 602 -3.65 27.94 13.41
N LEU A 603 -2.63 28.72 13.75
CA LEU A 603 -1.30 28.59 13.15
C LEU A 603 -0.20 28.43 14.21
N GLY A 604 -0.51 28.62 15.48
CA GLY A 604 0.44 28.61 16.59
C GLY A 604 0.35 27.35 17.45
N ALA A 605 1.44 27.07 18.14
CA ALA A 605 1.50 25.99 19.12
C ALA A 605 0.65 26.31 20.35
N GLY A 606 0.10 25.29 20.98
CA GLY A 606 -0.69 25.41 22.19
C GLY A 606 -2.09 26.01 22.02
N GLN A 607 -2.56 26.17 20.78
CA GLN A 607 -3.86 26.77 20.49
C GLN A 607 -4.97 25.72 20.46
N SER A 608 -6.12 26.10 21.00
CA SER A 608 -7.31 25.25 21.02
C SER A 608 -8.57 26.08 20.86
N TRP A 609 -9.53 25.58 20.09
CA TRP A 609 -10.77 26.30 19.85
C TRP A 609 -11.94 25.34 19.56
N ARG A 610 -13.14 25.80 19.92
CA ARG A 610 -14.40 25.19 19.51
C ARG A 610 -15.26 26.28 18.90
N PHE A 611 -15.63 26.08 17.63
CA PHE A 611 -16.50 27.03 16.93
C PHE A 611 -17.96 26.65 17.13
N GLY A 612 -18.75 27.63 17.47
CA GLY A 612 -20.20 27.51 17.61
C GLY A 612 -20.92 27.93 16.32
N THR A 613 -22.01 28.62 16.48
CA THR A 613 -22.81 29.10 15.34
C THR A 613 -22.18 30.35 14.72
N PHE A 614 -22.17 30.40 13.38
CA PHE A 614 -21.80 31.60 12.65
C PHE A 614 -22.80 32.75 12.93
N GLN A 615 -22.32 33.87 13.38
CA GLN A 615 -23.14 35.06 13.67
C GLN A 615 -22.49 36.26 12.96
N ALA A 616 -23.23 36.85 12.02
CA ALA A 616 -22.75 38.01 11.26
C ALA A 616 -23.90 39.02 11.01
N ASP A 617 -23.56 40.28 10.97
CA ASP A 617 -24.45 41.35 10.48
C ASP A 617 -24.27 41.47 8.98
N LEU A 618 -25.22 40.89 8.23
CA LEU A 618 -25.27 40.83 6.77
C LEU A 618 -26.41 41.70 6.26
N GLN A 619 -26.11 42.61 5.33
CA GLN A 619 -27.11 43.51 4.74
C GLN A 619 -27.03 43.47 3.20
N PRO A 620 -28.16 43.58 2.50
CA PRO A 620 -28.14 43.80 1.07
C PRO A 620 -27.59 45.20 0.76
N ASP A 621 -26.65 45.30 -0.19
CA ASP A 621 -26.00 46.58 -0.58
C ASP A 621 -26.09 46.80 -2.10
N GLY A 622 -27.32 46.77 -2.61
CA GLY A 622 -27.60 47.05 -4.01
C GLY A 622 -27.38 45.84 -4.94
N ARG A 623 -27.70 46.06 -6.22
CA ARG A 623 -27.53 45.04 -7.30
C ARG A 623 -26.33 45.33 -8.20
N ARG A 624 -25.69 46.47 -8.07
CA ARG A 624 -24.51 46.89 -8.83
C ARG A 624 -23.38 47.36 -7.90
#